data_f9b7f7dc4fbc11fb21a14fa927688bfb
#
_entry.id   f9b7f7dc4fbc11fb21a14fa927688bfb
#
_cell.length_a   1.000
_cell.length_b   1.000
_cell.length_c   1.000
_cell.angle_alpha   90.00
_cell.angle_beta   90.00
_cell.angle_gamma   90.00
#
_symmetry.space_group_name_H-M   'P 1'
#
loop_
_entity.id
_entity.type
_entity.pdbx_description
1 polymer ?
#
loop_
_entity_poly.entity_id
_entity_poly.type
_entity_poly.pdbx_seq_one_letter_code
_entity_poly.pdbx_strand_id
1 'polypeptide(L)'
;RWWWAIAIGFIAGLHHVYYTNILCQLTLLGAVIQFRRHRSFPVLLSALAVIAAAAAAFVLMNLDTWTYKLAHGANGGAMVREYQWLELYGLKIKDLFVPPLSHRSELLAGFSRSHRAVAPLLDERASYQGIVGLACLLWLAFEAVRAMLDRRERDVPMEAWQVLWIVLMFTTGGLNAILGAAGFTLFRSGCRYSIVIMAITLLWAVRRGSTLERGVMRGRVLNGAALGMAGAAAVAACMVIVWDEVPRPPTKEEVAVIARQVDSDRAFTAKMEAALPEGAMIFQLPIMEFPEAPVPGMTPYDHFRPYLYSRNLRYSFGSMKGRPREAWQQELGKRSLEEAVAEIEKRGFAAVSINRNGFPERAQPIEKALRAMGYSKPPIVSATGDLVCIPLEKP
;
A
#
# COMPACT_ATOMS: atom_id res chain seq x y z
N ARG A 1 -28.19 -10.64 -17.64
CA ARG A 1 -27.61 -10.30 -16.32
C ARG A 1 -26.25 -10.97 -16.05
N TRP A 2 -26.00 -12.19 -16.51
CA TRP A 2 -24.76 -12.91 -16.31
C TRP A 2 -23.55 -12.28 -17.03
N TRP A 3 -23.76 -11.62 -18.18
CA TRP A 3 -22.71 -10.89 -18.86
C TRP A 3 -22.10 -9.77 -18.02
N TRP A 4 -22.92 -9.06 -17.25
CA TRP A 4 -22.44 -8.05 -16.32
C TRP A 4 -21.55 -8.64 -15.22
N ALA A 5 -21.89 -9.83 -14.72
CA ALA A 5 -21.08 -10.49 -13.71
C ALA A 5 -19.70 -10.88 -14.27
N ILE A 6 -19.66 -11.40 -15.51
CA ILE A 6 -18.39 -11.71 -16.22
C ILE A 6 -17.60 -10.43 -16.47
N ALA A 7 -18.24 -9.35 -16.93
CA ALA A 7 -17.58 -8.07 -17.14
C ALA A 7 -16.97 -7.52 -15.85
N ILE A 8 -17.70 -7.59 -14.74
CA ILE A 8 -17.20 -7.21 -13.42
C ILE A 8 -16.02 -8.09 -13.02
N GLY A 9 -16.11 -9.40 -13.22
CA GLY A 9 -14.99 -10.33 -12.98
C GLY A 9 -13.73 -9.97 -13.78
N PHE A 10 -13.90 -9.68 -15.07
CA PHE A 10 -12.80 -9.26 -15.94
C PHE A 10 -12.17 -7.94 -15.46
N ILE A 11 -12.98 -6.91 -15.20
CA ILE A 11 -12.50 -5.62 -14.68
C ILE A 11 -11.76 -5.81 -13.36
N ALA A 12 -12.30 -6.62 -12.44
CA ALA A 12 -11.65 -6.90 -11.17
C ALA A 12 -10.29 -7.61 -11.35
N GLY A 13 -10.14 -8.46 -12.37
CA GLY A 13 -8.87 -9.11 -12.71
C GLY A 13 -7.79 -8.15 -13.19
N LEU A 14 -8.15 -6.96 -13.68
CA LEU A 14 -7.24 -5.88 -14.06
C LEU A 14 -6.73 -5.07 -12.85
N HIS A 15 -7.30 -5.29 -11.68
CA HIS A 15 -6.92 -4.60 -10.45
C HIS A 15 -5.83 -5.32 -9.66
N HIS A 16 -5.57 -4.82 -8.47
CA HIS A 16 -4.57 -5.38 -7.58
C HIS A 16 -4.90 -6.84 -7.19
N VAL A 17 -3.92 -7.73 -7.31
CA VAL A 17 -4.05 -9.19 -7.13
C VAL A 17 -4.75 -9.61 -5.82
N TYR A 18 -4.61 -8.85 -4.74
CA TYR A 18 -5.30 -9.11 -3.46
C TYR A 18 -6.82 -9.02 -3.60
N TYR A 19 -7.32 -7.99 -4.30
CA TYR A 19 -8.77 -7.81 -4.47
C TYR A 19 -9.35 -8.79 -5.49
N THR A 20 -8.60 -9.14 -6.53
CA THR A 20 -8.96 -10.22 -7.44
C THR A 20 -9.08 -11.55 -6.70
N ASN A 21 -8.09 -11.87 -5.85
CA ASN A 21 -8.09 -13.09 -5.05
C ASN A 21 -9.31 -13.20 -4.14
N ILE A 22 -9.61 -12.15 -3.36
CA ILE A 22 -10.76 -12.21 -2.45
C ILE A 22 -12.10 -12.24 -3.19
N LEU A 23 -12.21 -11.53 -4.33
CA LEU A 23 -13.40 -11.63 -5.18
C LEU A 23 -13.65 -13.08 -5.61
N CYS A 24 -12.62 -13.76 -6.11
CA CYS A 24 -12.72 -15.16 -6.52
C CYS A 24 -13.16 -16.07 -5.36
N GLN A 25 -12.53 -15.90 -4.19
CA GLN A 25 -12.87 -16.68 -2.99
C GLN A 25 -14.31 -16.46 -2.54
N LEU A 26 -14.75 -15.19 -2.42
CA LEU A 26 -16.11 -14.85 -1.97
C LEU A 26 -17.17 -15.25 -3.00
N THR A 27 -16.85 -15.17 -4.31
CA THR A 27 -17.71 -15.64 -5.39
C THR A 27 -17.91 -17.16 -5.29
N LEU A 28 -16.83 -17.92 -5.09
CA LEU A 28 -16.91 -19.36 -4.94
C LEU A 28 -17.66 -19.75 -3.66
N LEU A 29 -17.35 -19.11 -2.53
CA LEU A 29 -18.04 -19.32 -1.25
C LEU A 29 -19.54 -19.09 -1.41
N GLY A 30 -19.93 -17.97 -2.00
CA GLY A 30 -21.33 -17.62 -2.25
C GLY A 30 -22.03 -18.66 -3.13
N ALA A 31 -21.35 -19.11 -4.19
CA ALA A 31 -21.88 -20.14 -5.08
C ALA A 31 -22.07 -21.49 -4.39
N VAL A 32 -21.11 -21.91 -3.56
CA VAL A 32 -21.21 -23.16 -2.79
C VAL A 32 -22.36 -23.11 -1.78
N ILE A 33 -22.51 -22.00 -1.04
CA ILE A 33 -23.60 -21.82 -0.09
C ILE A 33 -24.97 -21.83 -0.82
N GLN A 34 -25.09 -21.10 -1.93
CA GLN A 34 -26.31 -21.07 -2.73
C GLN A 34 -26.61 -22.45 -3.34
N PHE A 35 -25.60 -23.16 -3.83
CA PHE A 35 -25.77 -24.52 -4.32
C PHE A 35 -26.28 -25.46 -3.22
N ARG A 36 -25.73 -25.39 -2.00
CA ARG A 36 -26.23 -26.18 -0.87
C ARG A 36 -27.68 -25.87 -0.52
N ARG A 37 -28.07 -24.57 -0.58
CA ARG A 37 -29.44 -24.11 -0.27
C ARG A 37 -30.48 -24.51 -1.33
N HIS A 38 -30.10 -24.41 -2.62
CA HIS A 38 -31.05 -24.48 -3.74
C HIS A 38 -30.75 -25.58 -4.75
N ARG A 39 -29.63 -26.32 -4.62
CA ARG A 39 -29.19 -27.39 -5.55
C ARG A 39 -29.12 -26.93 -7.02
N SER A 40 -28.79 -25.65 -7.27
CA SER A 40 -28.75 -25.03 -8.60
C SER A 40 -27.34 -25.09 -9.18
N PHE A 41 -27.06 -25.98 -10.12
CA PHE A 41 -25.78 -26.05 -10.84
C PHE A 41 -25.44 -24.80 -11.65
N PRO A 42 -26.39 -24.07 -12.29
CA PRO A 42 -26.08 -22.84 -13.00
C PRO A 42 -25.39 -21.77 -12.14
N VAL A 43 -25.61 -21.77 -10.82
CA VAL A 43 -24.95 -20.84 -9.90
C VAL A 43 -23.43 -21.12 -9.82
N LEU A 44 -23.05 -22.41 -9.75
CA LEU A 44 -21.64 -22.79 -9.76
C LEU A 44 -20.97 -22.46 -11.10
N LEU A 45 -21.64 -22.75 -12.22
CA LEU A 45 -21.12 -22.41 -13.56
C LEU A 45 -20.94 -20.90 -13.73
N SER A 46 -21.90 -20.09 -13.25
CA SER A 46 -21.78 -18.64 -13.29
C SER A 46 -20.60 -18.13 -12.47
N ALA A 47 -20.40 -18.66 -11.28
CA ALA A 47 -19.25 -18.32 -10.44
C ALA A 47 -17.93 -18.69 -11.10
N LEU A 48 -17.82 -19.88 -11.69
CA LEU A 48 -16.64 -20.32 -12.42
C LEU A 48 -16.37 -19.43 -13.64
N ALA A 49 -17.40 -19.00 -14.36
CA ALA A 49 -17.26 -18.07 -15.48
C ALA A 49 -16.71 -16.70 -15.04
N VAL A 50 -17.18 -16.16 -13.91
CA VAL A 50 -16.65 -14.92 -13.31
C VAL A 50 -15.19 -15.08 -12.92
N ILE A 51 -14.84 -16.17 -12.25
CA ILE A 51 -13.48 -16.48 -11.82
C ILE A 51 -12.56 -16.66 -13.04
N ALA A 52 -13.02 -17.37 -14.06
CA ALA A 52 -12.26 -17.55 -15.31
C ALA A 52 -12.00 -16.21 -16.02
N ALA A 53 -13.01 -15.31 -16.06
CA ALA A 53 -12.84 -13.98 -16.62
C ALA A 53 -11.82 -13.13 -15.84
N ALA A 54 -11.85 -13.19 -14.50
CA ALA A 54 -10.87 -12.52 -13.65
C ALA A 54 -9.45 -13.09 -13.85
N ALA A 55 -9.32 -14.42 -13.94
CA ALA A 55 -8.05 -15.09 -14.22
C ALA A 55 -7.51 -14.72 -15.61
N ALA A 56 -8.37 -14.69 -16.65
CA ALA A 56 -7.97 -14.29 -18.00
C ALA A 56 -7.44 -12.85 -18.02
N ALA A 57 -8.14 -11.91 -17.35
CA ALA A 57 -7.70 -10.53 -17.23
C ALA A 57 -6.36 -10.42 -16.49
N PHE A 58 -6.17 -11.16 -15.41
CA PHE A 58 -4.90 -11.21 -14.68
C PHE A 58 -3.75 -11.75 -15.53
N VAL A 59 -4.00 -12.81 -16.31
CA VAL A 59 -3.01 -13.36 -17.25
C VAL A 59 -2.64 -12.30 -18.29
N LEU A 60 -3.62 -11.64 -18.91
CA LEU A 60 -3.38 -10.59 -19.90
C LEU A 60 -2.54 -9.44 -19.35
N MET A 61 -2.82 -9.00 -18.13
CA MET A 61 -2.07 -7.92 -17.48
C MET A 61 -0.62 -8.28 -17.13
N ASN A 62 -0.28 -9.56 -17.05
CA ASN A 62 1.05 -10.01 -16.67
C ASN A 62 1.82 -10.66 -17.83
N LEU A 63 1.28 -10.65 -19.06
CA LEU A 63 1.92 -11.27 -20.22
C LEU A 63 3.30 -10.69 -20.51
N ASP A 64 3.46 -9.38 -20.45
CA ASP A 64 4.73 -8.68 -20.66
C ASP A 64 5.78 -9.11 -19.63
N THR A 65 5.39 -9.18 -18.38
CA THR A 65 6.26 -9.62 -17.27
C THR A 65 6.69 -11.08 -17.45
N TRP A 66 5.79 -11.94 -17.87
CA TRP A 66 6.10 -13.35 -18.08
C TRP A 66 6.95 -13.59 -19.32
N THR A 67 6.64 -12.90 -20.42
CA THR A 67 7.47 -12.97 -21.64
C THR A 67 8.86 -12.43 -21.40
N TYR A 68 8.99 -11.31 -20.65
CA TYR A 68 10.29 -10.78 -20.24
C TYR A 68 11.07 -11.79 -19.39
N LYS A 69 10.41 -12.43 -18.41
CA LYS A 69 11.04 -13.43 -17.55
C LYS A 69 11.48 -14.68 -18.34
N LEU A 70 10.72 -15.10 -19.32
CA LEU A 70 11.10 -16.22 -20.20
C LEU A 70 12.32 -15.87 -21.05
N ALA A 71 12.40 -14.63 -21.55
CA ALA A 71 13.51 -14.19 -22.39
C ALA A 71 14.80 -13.89 -21.60
N HIS A 72 14.71 -13.38 -20.38
CA HIS A 72 15.85 -12.86 -19.60
C HIS A 72 16.11 -13.62 -18.29
N GLY A 73 15.37 -14.68 -18.02
CA GLY A 73 15.46 -15.44 -16.78
C GLY A 73 14.83 -14.74 -15.56
N ALA A 74 14.83 -15.44 -14.45
CA ALA A 74 14.36 -14.90 -13.17
C ALA A 74 15.33 -13.82 -12.67
N ASN A 75 14.79 -12.77 -12.04
CA ASN A 75 15.62 -11.77 -11.38
C ASN A 75 16.08 -12.31 -10.00
N GLY A 76 17.37 -12.58 -9.82
CA GLY A 76 17.96 -13.05 -8.57
C GLY A 76 17.85 -12.04 -7.42
N GLY A 77 17.74 -10.73 -7.72
CA GLY A 77 17.50 -9.67 -6.73
C GLY A 77 16.04 -9.45 -6.37
N ALA A 78 15.11 -10.26 -6.95
CA ALA A 78 13.70 -10.14 -6.60
C ALA A 78 13.47 -10.53 -5.13
N MET A 79 12.63 -9.74 -4.45
CA MET A 79 12.28 -10.00 -3.05
C MET A 79 11.63 -11.39 -2.90
N VAL A 80 12.25 -12.24 -2.09
CA VAL A 80 11.65 -13.52 -1.68
C VAL A 80 10.65 -13.22 -0.55
N ARG A 81 9.43 -13.69 -0.73
CA ARG A 81 8.39 -13.54 0.30
C ARG A 81 8.51 -14.69 1.29
N GLU A 82 8.84 -14.35 2.53
CA GLU A 82 9.03 -15.31 3.60
C GLU A 82 7.73 -15.59 4.36
N TYR A 83 7.63 -16.78 4.94
CA TYR A 83 6.47 -17.21 5.74
C TYR A 83 6.16 -16.24 6.89
N GLN A 84 7.17 -15.76 7.59
CA GLN A 84 7.01 -14.87 8.75
C GLN A 84 6.20 -13.60 8.44
N TRP A 85 6.18 -13.16 7.17
CA TRP A 85 5.40 -12.00 6.76
C TRP A 85 3.89 -12.26 6.71
N LEU A 86 3.47 -13.53 6.55
CA LEU A 86 2.06 -13.90 6.66
C LEU A 86 1.54 -13.71 8.09
N GLU A 87 2.40 -14.01 9.07
CA GLU A 87 2.09 -13.81 10.48
C GLU A 87 2.15 -12.33 10.88
N LEU A 88 3.21 -11.65 10.45
CA LEU A 88 3.45 -10.24 10.78
C LEU A 88 2.34 -9.33 10.21
N TYR A 89 1.99 -9.52 8.94
CA TYR A 89 1.00 -8.70 8.23
C TYR A 89 -0.38 -9.37 8.13
N GLY A 90 -0.61 -10.45 8.86
CA GLY A 90 -1.91 -11.08 8.99
C GLY A 90 -2.94 -10.13 9.60
N LEU A 91 -4.22 -10.34 9.30
CA LEU A 91 -5.30 -9.62 9.92
C LEU A 91 -5.34 -9.93 11.43
N LYS A 92 -5.36 -8.92 12.25
CA LYS A 92 -5.53 -9.05 13.71
C LYS A 92 -6.89 -8.51 14.09
N ILE A 93 -7.74 -9.36 14.65
CA ILE A 93 -9.12 -9.00 14.99
C ILE A 93 -9.17 -7.75 15.89
N LYS A 94 -8.23 -7.65 16.84
CA LYS A 94 -8.13 -6.48 17.72
C LYS A 94 -7.93 -5.16 16.96
N ASP A 95 -7.17 -5.20 15.85
CA ASP A 95 -6.84 -4.00 15.08
C ASP A 95 -8.03 -3.47 14.27
N LEU A 96 -9.12 -4.25 14.13
CA LEU A 96 -10.40 -3.75 13.61
C LEU A 96 -11.03 -2.71 14.55
N PHE A 97 -10.69 -2.75 15.84
CA PHE A 97 -11.23 -1.89 16.91
C PHE A 97 -10.30 -0.74 17.31
N VAL A 98 -9.03 -0.80 16.91
CA VAL A 98 -8.02 0.18 17.32
C VAL A 98 -7.93 1.33 16.33
N PRO A 99 -8.26 2.58 16.72
CA PRO A 99 -8.18 3.74 15.83
C PRO A 99 -6.76 4.02 15.36
N PRO A 100 -6.56 4.79 14.27
CA PRO A 100 -5.24 5.22 13.84
C PRO A 100 -4.63 6.24 14.82
N LEU A 101 -3.29 6.30 14.88
CA LEU A 101 -2.57 7.29 15.71
C LEU A 101 -2.89 8.74 15.32
N SER A 102 -3.21 8.97 14.07
CA SER A 102 -3.58 10.28 13.50
C SER A 102 -5.06 10.62 13.66
N HIS A 103 -5.80 9.87 14.50
CA HIS A 103 -7.22 10.12 14.72
C HIS A 103 -7.44 11.53 15.26
N ARG A 104 -8.52 12.22 14.82
CA ARG A 104 -8.85 13.60 15.24
C ARG A 104 -9.15 13.71 16.74
N SER A 105 -9.82 12.71 17.30
CA SER A 105 -10.09 12.64 18.72
C SER A 105 -8.83 12.24 19.47
N GLU A 106 -8.35 13.11 20.36
CA GLU A 106 -7.17 12.83 21.19
C GLU A 106 -7.40 11.63 22.13
N LEU A 107 -8.64 11.42 22.54
CA LEU A 107 -9.01 10.25 23.37
C LEU A 107 -8.79 8.94 22.57
N LEU A 108 -9.23 8.87 21.31
CA LEU A 108 -9.07 7.70 20.45
C LEU A 108 -7.60 7.52 20.01
N ALA A 109 -6.91 8.61 19.69
CA ALA A 109 -5.47 8.57 19.42
C ALA A 109 -4.67 8.14 20.66
N GLY A 110 -5.05 8.59 21.86
CA GLY A 110 -4.47 8.18 23.13
C GLY A 110 -4.65 6.69 23.40
N PHE A 111 -5.84 6.16 23.15
CA PHE A 111 -6.10 4.72 23.24
C PHE A 111 -5.17 3.94 22.29
N SER A 112 -5.02 4.41 21.05
CA SER A 112 -4.12 3.78 20.09
C SER A 112 -2.65 3.81 20.55
N ARG A 113 -2.18 4.92 21.11
CA ARG A 113 -0.81 5.01 21.69
C ARG A 113 -0.61 4.01 22.82
N SER A 114 -1.55 3.94 23.77
CA SER A 114 -1.49 2.99 24.89
C SER A 114 -1.50 1.54 24.41
N HIS A 115 -2.35 1.22 23.43
CA HIS A 115 -2.39 -0.12 22.83
C HIS A 115 -1.06 -0.48 22.17
N ARG A 116 -0.47 0.44 21.37
CA ARG A 116 0.79 0.19 20.68
C ARG A 116 1.97 0.02 21.63
N ALA A 117 1.95 0.65 22.78
CA ALA A 117 3.00 0.51 23.80
C ALA A 117 3.10 -0.92 24.38
N VAL A 118 1.99 -1.67 24.38
CA VAL A 118 1.92 -3.02 24.98
C VAL A 118 1.71 -4.13 23.95
N ALA A 119 1.34 -3.81 22.72
CA ALA A 119 1.06 -4.81 21.69
C ALA A 119 2.35 -5.42 21.15
N PRO A 120 2.54 -6.75 21.21
CA PRO A 120 3.76 -7.41 20.75
C PRO A 120 3.89 -7.42 19.21
N LEU A 121 2.76 -7.40 18.52
CA LEU A 121 2.68 -7.36 17.06
C LEU A 121 1.81 -6.18 16.65
N LEU A 122 2.41 -5.22 15.97
CA LEU A 122 1.72 -4.07 15.41
C LEU A 122 1.33 -4.36 13.97
N ASP A 123 0.20 -3.81 13.54
CA ASP A 123 -0.14 -3.76 12.13
C ASP A 123 0.67 -2.65 11.44
N GLU A 124 1.12 -2.91 10.23
CA GLU A 124 1.77 -1.90 9.40
C GLU A 124 0.80 -0.77 9.02
N ARG A 125 -0.49 -1.09 8.96
CA ARG A 125 -1.57 -0.17 8.59
C ARG A 125 -2.74 -0.33 9.53
N ALA A 126 -3.43 0.78 9.77
CA ALA A 126 -4.67 0.74 10.54
C ALA A 126 -5.73 -0.09 9.82
N SER A 127 -6.16 -1.18 10.46
CA SER A 127 -7.28 -2.03 9.99
C SER A 127 -8.61 -1.58 10.60
N TYR A 128 -8.63 -0.43 11.23
CA TYR A 128 -9.77 0.13 11.93
C TYR A 128 -11.00 0.20 11.03
N GLN A 129 -12.15 -0.16 11.59
CA GLN A 129 -13.42 -0.20 10.86
C GLN A 129 -14.25 1.07 11.01
N GLY A 130 -13.79 2.03 11.80
CA GLY A 130 -14.58 3.18 12.18
C GLY A 130 -15.74 2.84 13.15
N ILE A 131 -16.23 3.86 13.84
CA ILE A 131 -17.33 3.69 14.83
C ILE A 131 -18.56 3.10 14.14
N VAL A 132 -18.96 3.64 12.99
CA VAL A 132 -20.13 3.18 12.25
C VAL A 132 -19.91 1.79 11.65
N GLY A 133 -18.73 1.52 11.08
CA GLY A 133 -18.37 0.21 10.56
C GLY A 133 -18.39 -0.87 11.65
N LEU A 134 -17.85 -0.56 12.82
CA LEU A 134 -17.90 -1.45 14.00
C LEU A 134 -19.33 -1.71 14.44
N ALA A 135 -20.18 -0.69 14.53
CA ALA A 135 -21.59 -0.86 14.90
C ALA A 135 -22.29 -1.78 13.89
N CYS A 136 -22.03 -1.60 12.58
CA CYS A 136 -22.59 -2.45 11.53
C CYS A 136 -22.05 -3.89 11.63
N LEU A 137 -20.75 -4.08 11.91
CA LEU A 137 -20.14 -5.39 12.08
C LEU A 137 -20.72 -6.15 13.28
N LEU A 138 -20.87 -5.46 14.39
CA LEU A 138 -21.49 -6.04 15.60
C LEU A 138 -22.97 -6.37 15.36
N TRP A 139 -23.69 -5.53 14.64
CA TRP A 139 -25.09 -5.82 14.26
C TRP A 139 -25.20 -7.04 13.36
N LEU A 140 -24.34 -7.15 12.33
CA LEU A 140 -24.27 -8.33 11.47
C LEU A 140 -23.95 -9.60 12.27
N ALA A 141 -22.99 -9.54 13.18
CA ALA A 141 -22.62 -10.65 14.05
C ALA A 141 -23.78 -11.05 14.97
N PHE A 142 -24.48 -10.09 15.55
CA PHE A 142 -25.66 -10.32 16.39
C PHE A 142 -26.77 -11.05 15.61
N GLU A 143 -27.13 -10.57 14.43
CA GLU A 143 -28.15 -11.21 13.58
C GLU A 143 -27.74 -12.64 13.17
N ALA A 144 -26.46 -12.84 12.87
CA ALA A 144 -25.94 -14.16 12.52
C ALA A 144 -26.03 -15.14 13.72
N VAL A 145 -25.59 -14.71 14.91
CA VAL A 145 -25.64 -15.53 16.15
C VAL A 145 -27.09 -15.82 16.50
N ARG A 146 -27.98 -14.83 16.44
CA ARG A 146 -29.42 -15.01 16.70
C ARG A 146 -30.02 -16.06 15.78
N ALA A 147 -29.73 -15.98 14.46
CA ALA A 147 -30.25 -16.95 13.50
C ALA A 147 -29.74 -18.38 13.79
N MET A 148 -28.49 -18.52 14.24
CA MET A 148 -27.90 -19.81 14.63
C MET A 148 -28.56 -20.35 15.91
N LEU A 149 -28.75 -19.53 16.94
CA LEU A 149 -29.40 -19.94 18.19
C LEU A 149 -30.86 -20.37 17.98
N ASP A 150 -31.57 -19.66 17.09
CA ASP A 150 -32.95 -20.00 16.70
C ASP A 150 -33.02 -21.22 15.77
N ARG A 151 -31.90 -21.89 15.49
CA ARG A 151 -31.78 -23.00 14.53
C ARG A 151 -32.27 -22.67 13.12
N ARG A 152 -32.17 -21.42 12.74
CA ARG A 152 -32.56 -20.89 11.41
C ARG A 152 -31.32 -20.68 10.52
N GLU A 153 -30.52 -21.70 10.34
CA GLU A 153 -29.25 -21.60 9.60
C GLU A 153 -29.41 -20.99 8.19
N ARG A 154 -30.59 -21.18 7.56
CA ARG A 154 -30.91 -20.59 6.25
C ARG A 154 -31.07 -19.08 6.29
N ASP A 155 -31.37 -18.50 7.47
CA ASP A 155 -31.60 -17.09 7.68
C ASP A 155 -30.30 -16.34 8.04
N VAL A 156 -29.22 -17.07 8.27
CA VAL A 156 -27.89 -16.44 8.50
C VAL A 156 -27.52 -15.61 7.27
N PRO A 157 -27.22 -14.31 7.43
CA PRO A 157 -26.84 -13.45 6.32
C PRO A 157 -25.64 -14.01 5.55
N MET A 158 -25.66 -13.94 4.22
CA MET A 158 -24.53 -14.35 3.37
C MET A 158 -23.29 -13.56 3.72
N GLU A 159 -23.45 -12.30 4.03
CA GLU A 159 -22.41 -11.37 4.42
C GLU A 159 -21.68 -11.81 5.69
N ALA A 160 -22.37 -12.44 6.63
CA ALA A 160 -21.73 -13.02 7.82
C ALA A 160 -20.79 -14.17 7.47
N TRP A 161 -21.17 -15.05 6.54
CA TRP A 161 -20.30 -16.11 6.04
C TRP A 161 -19.08 -15.55 5.30
N GLN A 162 -19.27 -14.46 4.54
CA GLN A 162 -18.19 -13.81 3.82
C GLN A 162 -17.17 -13.18 4.80
N VAL A 163 -17.64 -12.47 5.82
CA VAL A 163 -16.77 -11.90 6.87
C VAL A 163 -16.05 -13.01 7.64
N LEU A 164 -16.78 -14.06 8.04
CA LEU A 164 -16.18 -15.20 8.73
C LEU A 164 -15.08 -15.85 7.88
N TRP A 165 -15.30 -16.02 6.57
CA TRP A 165 -14.30 -16.58 5.65
C TRP A 165 -13.06 -15.70 5.61
N ILE A 166 -13.20 -14.38 5.50
CA ILE A 166 -12.06 -13.46 5.48
C ILE A 166 -11.25 -13.57 6.77
N VAL A 167 -11.93 -13.59 7.91
CA VAL A 167 -11.29 -13.74 9.23
C VAL A 167 -10.56 -15.08 9.33
N LEU A 168 -11.21 -16.21 9.02
CA LEU A 168 -10.58 -17.54 9.08
C LEU A 168 -9.41 -17.67 8.12
N MET A 169 -9.52 -17.07 6.94
CA MET A 169 -8.48 -17.19 5.91
C MET A 169 -7.26 -16.33 6.23
N PHE A 170 -7.44 -15.08 6.65
CA PHE A 170 -6.38 -14.08 6.65
C PHE A 170 -5.95 -13.59 8.03
N THR A 171 -6.56 -14.06 9.12
CA THR A 171 -6.05 -13.74 10.46
C THR A 171 -4.66 -14.34 10.67
N THR A 172 -3.87 -13.73 11.54
CA THR A 172 -2.59 -14.29 11.99
C THR A 172 -2.80 -15.73 12.47
N GLY A 173 -2.04 -16.68 11.92
CA GLY A 173 -2.25 -18.13 12.17
C GLY A 173 -3.48 -18.75 11.45
N GLY A 174 -4.15 -18.01 10.55
CA GLY A 174 -5.30 -18.51 9.79
C GLY A 174 -4.94 -19.45 8.65
N LEU A 175 -5.95 -19.83 7.82
CA LEU A 175 -5.76 -20.77 6.72
C LEU A 175 -4.69 -20.34 5.71
N ASN A 176 -4.51 -19.03 5.49
CA ASN A 176 -3.45 -18.51 4.63
C ASN A 176 -2.04 -18.82 5.18
N ALA A 177 -1.86 -18.89 6.50
CA ALA A 177 -0.60 -19.30 7.11
C ALA A 177 -0.30 -20.78 6.85
N ILE A 178 -1.33 -21.65 6.86
CA ILE A 178 -1.19 -23.07 6.50
C ILE A 178 -0.75 -23.21 5.04
N LEU A 179 -1.35 -22.44 4.12
CA LEU A 179 -0.93 -22.40 2.71
C LEU A 179 0.50 -21.88 2.57
N GLY A 180 0.87 -20.90 3.41
CA GLY A 180 2.23 -20.35 3.47
C GLY A 180 3.26 -21.37 3.91
N ALA A 181 2.94 -22.23 4.89
CA ALA A 181 3.79 -23.35 5.31
C ALA A 181 4.00 -24.37 4.17
N ALA A 182 3.04 -24.49 3.25
CA ALA A 182 3.18 -25.26 2.02
C ALA A 182 3.89 -24.51 0.87
N GLY A 183 4.44 -23.32 1.14
CA GLY A 183 5.20 -22.51 0.17
C GLY A 183 4.42 -21.41 -0.56
N PHE A 184 3.11 -21.27 -0.31
CA PHE A 184 2.30 -20.25 -0.98
C PHE A 184 2.27 -18.93 -0.17
N THR A 185 3.26 -18.08 -0.36
CA THR A 185 3.46 -16.83 0.40
C THR A 185 2.99 -15.55 -0.31
N LEU A 186 2.24 -15.67 -1.42
CA LEU A 186 1.86 -14.54 -2.27
C LEU A 186 1.02 -13.48 -1.54
N PHE A 187 0.03 -13.90 -0.74
CA PHE A 187 -0.92 -13.02 -0.06
C PHE A 187 -0.52 -12.74 1.40
N ARG A 188 0.68 -12.17 1.59
CA ARG A 188 1.25 -11.95 2.93
C ARG A 188 0.48 -10.94 3.79
N SER A 189 -0.08 -9.88 3.18
CA SER A 189 -0.70 -8.76 3.93
C SER A 189 -2.20 -8.99 4.10
N GLY A 190 -2.57 -9.89 4.99
CA GLY A 190 -3.97 -10.22 5.34
C GLY A 190 -4.74 -9.03 5.91
N CYS A 191 -4.06 -8.10 6.60
CA CYS A 191 -4.63 -6.87 7.14
C CYS A 191 -5.36 -6.01 6.09
N ARG A 192 -4.94 -6.07 4.82
CA ARG A 192 -5.57 -5.31 3.72
C ARG A 192 -7.02 -5.71 3.45
N TYR A 193 -7.44 -6.88 3.89
CA TYR A 193 -8.83 -7.32 3.72
C TYR A 193 -9.80 -6.71 4.72
N SER A 194 -9.32 -5.94 5.70
CA SER A 194 -10.17 -5.16 6.61
C SER A 194 -11.13 -4.23 5.87
N ILE A 195 -10.70 -3.60 4.77
CA ILE A 195 -11.56 -2.75 3.94
C ILE A 195 -12.69 -3.54 3.26
N VAL A 196 -12.45 -4.81 2.94
CA VAL A 196 -13.48 -5.69 2.35
C VAL A 196 -14.52 -6.05 3.41
N ILE A 197 -14.08 -6.30 4.65
CA ILE A 197 -14.99 -6.49 5.80
C ILE A 197 -15.87 -5.25 5.97
N MET A 198 -15.28 -4.06 5.98
CA MET A 198 -16.01 -2.80 6.09
C MET A 198 -17.05 -2.65 4.96
N ALA A 199 -16.65 -2.86 3.72
CA ALA A 199 -17.55 -2.73 2.57
C ALA A 199 -18.74 -3.71 2.65
N ILE A 200 -18.49 -4.97 3.01
CA ILE A 200 -19.54 -5.99 3.16
C ILE A 200 -20.52 -5.60 4.27
N THR A 201 -20.01 -5.20 5.43
CA THR A 201 -20.84 -4.87 6.60
C THR A 201 -21.68 -3.63 6.39
N LEU A 202 -21.11 -2.58 5.80
CA LEU A 202 -21.84 -1.35 5.47
C LEU A 202 -22.92 -1.60 4.41
N LEU A 203 -22.61 -2.32 3.33
CA LEU A 203 -23.59 -2.67 2.30
C LEU A 203 -24.74 -3.52 2.87
N TRP A 204 -24.41 -4.49 3.73
CA TRP A 204 -25.44 -5.28 4.42
C TRP A 204 -26.32 -4.40 5.31
N ALA A 205 -25.72 -3.52 6.12
CA ALA A 205 -26.47 -2.65 7.02
C ALA A 205 -27.41 -1.71 6.26
N VAL A 206 -26.95 -1.10 5.16
CA VAL A 206 -27.81 -0.26 4.29
C VAL A 206 -28.96 -1.06 3.69
N ARG A 207 -28.71 -2.26 3.17
CA ARG A 207 -29.76 -3.14 2.63
C ARG A 207 -30.74 -3.56 3.71
N ARG A 208 -30.23 -3.92 4.90
CA ARG A 208 -31.07 -4.35 6.03
C ARG A 208 -31.93 -3.19 6.53
N GLY A 209 -31.35 -2.00 6.69
CA GLY A 209 -32.07 -0.78 7.04
C GLY A 209 -33.20 -0.46 6.05
N SER A 210 -32.90 -0.49 4.75
CA SER A 210 -33.89 -0.26 3.70
C SER A 210 -35.03 -1.30 3.69
N THR A 211 -34.75 -2.55 4.07
CA THR A 211 -35.80 -3.58 4.17
C THR A 211 -36.69 -3.39 5.39
N LEU A 212 -36.13 -2.98 6.53
CA LEU A 212 -36.88 -2.64 7.75
C LEU A 212 -37.78 -1.43 7.50
N GLU A 213 -37.28 -0.39 6.85
CA GLU A 213 -38.04 0.79 6.47
C GLU A 213 -39.24 0.42 5.56
N ARG A 214 -39.02 -0.39 4.53
CA ARG A 214 -40.10 -0.87 3.65
C ARG A 214 -41.14 -1.74 4.37
N GLY A 215 -40.73 -2.53 5.36
CA GLY A 215 -41.63 -3.30 6.23
C GLY A 215 -42.53 -2.41 7.08
N VAL A 216 -41.93 -1.36 7.65
CA VAL A 216 -42.68 -0.35 8.42
C VAL A 216 -43.64 0.46 7.49
N MET A 217 -43.18 0.79 6.28
CA MET A 217 -43.98 1.51 5.27
C MET A 217 -45.24 0.74 4.82
N ARG A 218 -45.17 -0.59 4.71
CA ARG A 218 -46.35 -1.42 4.33
C ARG A 218 -47.44 -1.46 5.37
N GLY A 219 -47.12 -1.14 6.64
CA GLY A 219 -48.08 -1.14 7.75
C GLY A 219 -48.59 0.24 8.14
N ARG A 220 -47.97 1.34 7.70
CA ARG A 220 -48.40 2.73 7.96
C ARG A 220 -48.00 3.61 6.79
N VAL A 221 -48.89 4.51 6.36
CA VAL A 221 -48.55 5.63 5.50
C VAL A 221 -47.49 6.45 6.26
N LEU A 222 -46.22 6.35 5.87
CA LEU A 222 -45.15 7.15 6.50
C LEU A 222 -45.44 8.62 6.20
N ASN A 223 -45.69 9.39 7.26
CA ASN A 223 -45.67 10.83 7.21
C ASN A 223 -44.31 11.28 6.68
N GLY A 224 -44.24 12.33 5.85
CA GLY A 224 -42.98 12.89 5.33
C GLY A 224 -41.93 13.15 6.39
N ALA A 225 -42.31 13.31 7.68
CA ALA A 225 -41.47 13.42 8.83
C ALA A 225 -40.56 12.17 9.07
N ALA A 226 -41.10 10.95 8.91
CA ALA A 226 -40.32 9.71 9.13
C ALA A 226 -39.27 9.50 8.02
N LEU A 227 -39.61 9.86 6.77
CA LEU A 227 -38.67 9.84 5.66
C LEU A 227 -37.55 10.88 5.87
N GLY A 228 -37.91 12.08 6.36
CA GLY A 228 -36.98 13.14 6.72
C GLY A 228 -36.01 12.70 7.86
N MET A 229 -36.53 12.02 8.87
CA MET A 229 -35.70 11.49 9.97
C MET A 229 -34.71 10.40 9.49
N ALA A 230 -35.15 9.48 8.63
CA ALA A 230 -34.26 8.46 8.06
C ALA A 230 -33.17 9.09 7.20
N GLY A 231 -33.50 10.09 6.39
CA GLY A 231 -32.52 10.87 5.62
C GLY A 231 -31.53 11.63 6.51
N ALA A 232 -32.03 12.29 7.56
CA ALA A 232 -31.17 12.98 8.52
C ALA A 232 -30.23 12.03 9.27
N ALA A 233 -30.71 10.84 9.67
CA ALA A 233 -29.91 9.80 10.30
C ALA A 233 -28.79 9.27 9.34
N ALA A 234 -29.13 9.08 8.07
CA ALA A 234 -28.14 8.67 7.05
C ALA A 234 -27.06 9.75 6.86
N VAL A 235 -27.45 11.02 6.76
CA VAL A 235 -26.50 12.15 6.66
C VAL A 235 -25.62 12.22 7.92
N ALA A 236 -26.21 12.08 9.10
CA ALA A 236 -25.47 12.08 10.36
C ALA A 236 -24.46 10.92 10.41
N ALA A 237 -24.85 9.71 9.98
CA ALA A 237 -23.95 8.57 9.89
C ALA A 237 -22.78 8.83 8.91
N CYS A 238 -23.05 9.43 7.74
CA CYS A 238 -22.00 9.82 6.79
C CYS A 238 -21.05 10.86 7.39
N MET A 239 -21.57 11.87 8.12
CA MET A 239 -20.74 12.86 8.80
C MET A 239 -19.85 12.22 9.88
N VAL A 240 -20.39 11.26 10.65
CA VAL A 240 -19.60 10.50 11.63
C VAL A 240 -18.52 9.69 10.95
N ILE A 241 -18.82 8.98 9.86
CA ILE A 241 -17.81 8.21 9.10
C ILE A 241 -16.69 9.12 8.62
N VAL A 242 -17.02 10.27 8.00
CA VAL A 242 -16.01 11.21 7.50
C VAL A 242 -15.20 11.80 8.66
N TRP A 243 -15.84 12.12 9.77
CA TRP A 243 -15.15 12.65 10.95
C TRP A 243 -14.21 11.62 11.57
N ASP A 244 -14.60 10.36 11.63
CA ASP A 244 -13.87 9.27 12.28
C ASP A 244 -12.72 8.75 11.41
N GLU A 245 -12.94 8.56 10.10
CA GLU A 245 -11.99 7.95 9.19
C GLU A 245 -10.97 8.94 8.59
N VAL A 246 -11.34 10.23 8.48
CA VAL A 246 -10.44 11.23 7.94
C VAL A 246 -9.47 11.71 9.02
N PRO A 247 -8.16 11.54 8.85
CA PRO A 247 -7.17 11.96 9.84
C PRO A 247 -7.25 13.46 10.11
N ARG A 248 -6.71 13.89 11.25
CA ARG A 248 -6.59 15.33 11.52
C ARG A 248 -5.80 16.02 10.40
N PRO A 249 -6.17 17.23 10.02
CA PRO A 249 -5.34 17.99 9.10
C PRO A 249 -3.96 18.26 9.72
N PRO A 250 -2.90 18.29 8.89
CA PRO A 250 -1.57 18.64 9.40
C PRO A 250 -1.57 20.04 10.02
N THR A 251 -0.77 20.24 11.05
CA THR A 251 -0.59 21.56 11.66
C THR A 251 0.17 22.50 10.72
N LYS A 252 0.11 23.80 10.97
CA LYS A 252 0.87 24.79 10.18
C LYS A 252 2.38 24.52 10.25
N GLU A 253 2.86 24.06 11.39
CA GLU A 253 4.26 23.71 11.63
C GLU A 253 4.67 22.48 10.82
N GLU A 254 3.85 21.43 10.81
CA GLU A 254 4.08 20.23 9.99
C GLU A 254 4.11 20.58 8.50
N VAL A 255 3.17 21.40 8.03
CA VAL A 255 3.16 21.90 6.64
C VAL A 255 4.40 22.74 6.35
N ALA A 256 4.81 23.63 7.25
CA ALA A 256 5.98 24.48 7.07
C ALA A 256 7.30 23.67 7.01
N VAL A 257 7.40 22.56 7.74
CA VAL A 257 8.56 21.66 7.65
C VAL A 257 8.64 21.01 6.27
N ILE A 258 7.52 20.48 5.79
CA ILE A 258 7.46 19.86 4.45
C ILE A 258 7.71 20.90 3.36
N ALA A 259 7.12 22.08 3.47
CA ALA A 259 7.31 23.16 2.50
C ALA A 259 8.78 23.56 2.40
N ARG A 260 9.47 23.76 3.53
CA ARG A 260 10.92 24.06 3.54
C ARG A 260 11.75 22.98 2.84
N GLN A 261 11.42 21.69 3.05
CA GLN A 261 12.12 20.62 2.38
C GLN A 261 11.88 20.66 0.86
N VAL A 262 10.62 20.81 0.44
CA VAL A 262 10.24 20.92 -0.98
C VAL A 262 10.92 22.11 -1.66
N ASP A 263 10.92 23.28 -1.02
CA ASP A 263 11.55 24.48 -1.56
C ASP A 263 13.08 24.35 -1.64
N SER A 264 13.69 23.71 -0.65
CA SER A 264 15.12 23.36 -0.65
C SER A 264 15.48 22.45 -1.82
N ASP A 265 14.71 21.38 -2.04
CA ASP A 265 14.97 20.40 -3.10
C ASP A 265 14.78 21.01 -4.50
N ARG A 266 13.73 21.83 -4.66
CA ARG A 266 13.46 22.56 -5.90
C ARG A 266 14.58 23.54 -6.23
N ALA A 267 15.00 24.35 -5.25
CA ALA A 267 16.10 25.30 -5.42
C ALA A 267 17.45 24.62 -5.69
N PHE A 268 17.71 23.50 -5.01
CA PHE A 268 18.91 22.69 -5.23
C PHE A 268 18.97 22.17 -6.66
N THR A 269 17.86 21.59 -7.15
CA THR A 269 17.78 21.03 -8.50
C THR A 269 17.90 22.13 -9.56
N ALA A 270 17.24 23.26 -9.37
CA ALA A 270 17.37 24.41 -10.28
C ALA A 270 18.82 24.93 -10.37
N LYS A 271 19.55 24.97 -9.25
CA LYS A 271 20.98 25.33 -9.26
C LYS A 271 21.82 24.28 -10.00
N MET A 272 21.53 23.00 -9.87
CA MET A 272 22.21 21.96 -10.65
C MET A 272 21.97 22.11 -12.15
N GLU A 273 20.72 22.33 -12.55
CA GLU A 273 20.36 22.54 -13.97
C GLU A 273 21.01 23.80 -14.58
N ALA A 274 21.19 24.84 -13.78
CA ALA A 274 21.90 26.06 -14.23
C ALA A 274 23.42 25.88 -14.33
N ALA A 275 24.01 24.99 -13.54
CA ALA A 275 25.45 24.80 -13.45
C ALA A 275 25.99 23.67 -14.33
N LEU A 276 25.15 22.74 -14.76
CA LEU A 276 25.53 21.55 -15.51
C LEU A 276 24.95 21.59 -16.93
N PRO A 277 25.61 20.92 -17.88
CA PRO A 277 25.08 20.81 -19.25
C PRO A 277 23.69 20.15 -19.31
N GLU A 278 22.90 20.50 -20.31
CA GLU A 278 21.62 19.87 -20.56
C GLU A 278 21.80 18.34 -20.77
N GLY A 279 20.94 17.55 -20.15
CA GLY A 279 21.01 16.09 -20.20
C GLY A 279 22.15 15.48 -19.38
N ALA A 280 22.85 16.27 -18.55
CA ALA A 280 23.94 15.78 -17.72
C ALA A 280 23.54 14.60 -16.85
N MET A 281 24.43 13.62 -16.74
CA MET A 281 24.27 12.47 -15.87
C MET A 281 24.84 12.76 -14.48
N ILE A 282 24.06 12.48 -13.45
CA ILE A 282 24.41 12.70 -12.04
C ILE A 282 24.55 11.33 -11.35
N PHE A 283 25.72 11.06 -10.81
CA PHE A 283 25.92 9.86 -9.99
C PHE A 283 25.54 10.15 -8.53
N GLN A 284 24.70 9.32 -7.94
CA GLN A 284 24.16 9.55 -6.59
C GLN A 284 24.81 8.65 -5.55
N LEU A 285 25.23 9.24 -4.43
CA LEU A 285 25.83 8.57 -3.29
C LEU A 285 24.99 8.81 -2.01
N PRO A 286 24.92 7.81 -1.10
CA PRO A 286 25.47 6.45 -1.23
C PRO A 286 24.82 5.67 -2.38
N ILE A 287 25.51 4.64 -2.88
CA ILE A 287 24.90 3.72 -3.85
C ILE A 287 23.77 2.97 -3.15
N MET A 288 22.56 3.06 -3.69
CA MET A 288 21.37 2.42 -3.16
C MET A 288 20.74 1.52 -4.21
N GLU A 289 20.37 0.34 -3.80
CA GLU A 289 19.58 -0.58 -4.62
C GLU A 289 18.14 -0.05 -4.80
N PHE A 290 17.53 -0.32 -5.94
CA PHE A 290 16.13 -0.04 -6.20
C PHE A 290 15.36 -1.35 -6.45
N PRO A 291 14.15 -1.52 -5.91
CA PRO A 291 13.49 -0.72 -4.88
C PRO A 291 13.89 -1.14 -3.45
N GLU A 292 13.61 -0.27 -2.49
CA GLU A 292 13.59 -0.62 -1.06
C GLU A 292 14.92 -1.16 -0.49
N ALA A 293 16.00 -0.41 -0.66
CA ALA A 293 17.24 -0.68 0.06
C ALA A 293 17.36 0.26 1.26
N PRO A 294 17.39 -0.25 2.49
CA PRO A 294 17.59 0.59 3.67
C PRO A 294 19.06 1.05 3.75
N VAL A 295 19.25 2.37 3.88
CA VAL A 295 20.53 2.98 4.24
C VAL A 295 20.30 3.74 5.55
N PRO A 296 21.13 3.53 6.58
CA PRO A 296 21.00 4.27 7.84
C PRO A 296 20.96 5.78 7.61
N GLY A 297 19.99 6.46 8.22
CA GLY A 297 19.79 7.90 8.08
C GLY A 297 19.04 8.35 6.83
N MET A 298 18.65 7.44 5.95
CA MET A 298 17.90 7.73 4.73
C MET A 298 16.63 6.88 4.61
N THR A 299 15.63 7.41 3.90
CA THR A 299 14.52 6.59 3.43
C THR A 299 14.90 5.87 2.12
N PRO A 300 14.26 4.74 1.79
CA PRO A 300 14.57 3.97 0.58
C PRO A 300 14.48 4.74 -0.75
N TYR A 301 13.85 5.91 -0.74
CA TYR A 301 13.57 6.68 -1.96
C TYR A 301 14.10 8.13 -1.92
N ASP A 302 14.95 8.49 -0.95
CA ASP A 302 15.47 9.86 -0.82
C ASP A 302 16.21 10.35 -2.07
N HIS A 303 16.82 9.44 -2.83
CA HIS A 303 17.49 9.81 -4.08
C HIS A 303 16.54 10.25 -5.21
N PHE A 304 15.23 9.99 -5.12
CA PHE A 304 14.27 10.56 -6.07
C PHE A 304 13.98 12.03 -5.85
N ARG A 305 14.31 12.60 -4.70
CA ARG A 305 13.98 13.99 -4.37
C ARG A 305 14.44 14.98 -5.44
N PRO A 306 15.72 15.01 -5.90
CA PRO A 306 16.14 15.89 -6.99
C PRO A 306 15.45 15.57 -8.32
N TYR A 307 15.24 14.28 -8.60
CA TYR A 307 14.56 13.85 -9.84
C TYR A 307 13.15 14.44 -9.97
N LEU A 308 12.40 14.57 -8.88
CA LEU A 308 11.03 15.10 -8.89
C LEU A 308 10.93 16.55 -9.39
N TYR A 309 12.01 17.31 -9.31
CA TYR A 309 12.07 18.73 -9.69
C TYR A 309 12.94 18.99 -10.92
N SER A 310 13.62 17.96 -11.43
CA SER A 310 14.49 18.06 -12.59
C SER A 310 13.69 17.91 -13.89
N ARG A 311 14.09 18.68 -14.92
CA ARG A 311 13.56 18.58 -16.29
C ARG A 311 14.50 17.85 -17.22
N ASN A 312 15.81 18.10 -17.09
CA ASN A 312 16.80 17.72 -18.08
C ASN A 312 17.92 16.81 -17.53
N LEU A 313 18.08 16.69 -16.20
CA LEU A 313 19.15 15.88 -15.61
C LEU A 313 18.78 14.40 -15.55
N ARG A 314 19.76 13.54 -15.64
CA ARG A 314 19.62 12.08 -15.54
C ARG A 314 20.34 11.57 -14.33
N TYR A 315 19.71 10.72 -13.54
CA TYR A 315 20.21 10.25 -12.26
C TYR A 315 20.55 8.76 -12.27
N SER A 316 21.57 8.36 -11.50
CA SER A 316 22.00 6.96 -11.42
C SER A 316 21.08 6.06 -10.62
N PHE A 317 20.33 6.60 -9.64
CA PHE A 317 19.39 5.84 -8.84
C PHE A 317 18.20 5.35 -9.68
N GLY A 318 17.63 4.21 -9.28
CA GLY A 318 16.53 3.57 -9.99
C GLY A 318 16.96 2.33 -10.78
N SER A 319 18.25 1.99 -10.76
CA SER A 319 18.72 0.73 -11.32
C SER A 319 18.20 -0.46 -10.54
N MET A 320 17.43 -1.31 -11.22
CA MET A 320 16.75 -2.45 -10.58
C MET A 320 17.76 -3.46 -10.05
N LYS A 321 17.67 -3.79 -8.75
CA LYS A 321 18.52 -4.80 -8.11
C LYS A 321 18.42 -6.15 -8.82
N GLY A 322 19.57 -6.84 -8.90
CA GLY A 322 19.71 -8.09 -9.63
C GLY A 322 19.74 -7.94 -11.15
N ARG A 323 19.90 -6.71 -11.68
CA ARG A 323 20.08 -6.43 -13.10
C ARG A 323 21.48 -5.84 -13.39
N PRO A 324 22.00 -5.95 -14.62
CA PRO A 324 23.39 -5.57 -14.95
C PRO A 324 23.77 -4.14 -14.55
N ARG A 325 22.84 -3.17 -14.65
CA ARG A 325 23.13 -1.77 -14.27
C ARG A 325 23.32 -1.60 -12.78
N GLU A 326 22.55 -2.34 -11.97
CA GLU A 326 22.70 -2.33 -10.53
C GLU A 326 23.99 -3.04 -10.11
N ALA A 327 24.26 -4.24 -10.66
CA ALA A 327 25.47 -5.00 -10.40
C ALA A 327 26.75 -4.17 -10.66
N TRP A 328 26.78 -3.37 -11.75
CA TRP A 328 27.85 -2.44 -12.00
C TRP A 328 28.02 -1.40 -10.90
N GLN A 329 26.93 -0.81 -10.40
CA GLN A 329 27.01 0.19 -9.32
C GLN A 329 27.51 -0.44 -8.02
N GLN A 330 27.08 -1.66 -7.70
CA GLN A 330 27.56 -2.39 -6.52
C GLN A 330 29.06 -2.70 -6.61
N GLU A 331 29.53 -3.09 -7.78
CA GLU A 331 30.95 -3.33 -8.04
C GLU A 331 31.78 -2.03 -7.90
N LEU A 332 31.22 -0.91 -8.35
CA LEU A 332 31.80 0.41 -8.20
C LEU A 332 31.94 0.79 -6.71
N GLY A 333 30.95 0.48 -5.91
CA GLY A 333 30.94 0.76 -4.47
C GLY A 333 32.00 0.00 -3.65
N LYS A 334 32.63 -1.03 -4.22
CA LYS A 334 33.72 -1.79 -3.59
C LYS A 334 35.11 -1.22 -3.87
N ARG A 335 35.22 -0.28 -4.80
CA ARG A 335 36.49 0.34 -5.22
C ARG A 335 36.85 1.51 -4.32
N SER A 336 38.12 1.97 -4.44
CA SER A 336 38.52 3.24 -3.84
C SER A 336 37.69 4.40 -4.43
N LEU A 337 37.59 5.51 -3.72
CA LEU A 337 36.83 6.67 -4.22
C LEU A 337 37.43 7.20 -5.54
N GLU A 338 38.78 7.19 -5.63
CA GLU A 338 39.51 7.64 -6.82
C GLU A 338 39.19 6.78 -8.05
N GLU A 339 39.23 5.46 -7.89
CA GLU A 339 38.90 4.52 -8.95
C GLU A 339 37.42 4.61 -9.35
N ALA A 340 36.54 4.78 -8.35
CA ALA A 340 35.11 4.92 -8.59
C ALA A 340 34.79 6.19 -9.39
N VAL A 341 35.40 7.31 -9.02
CA VAL A 341 35.20 8.59 -9.71
C VAL A 341 35.75 8.54 -11.14
N ALA A 342 36.93 7.95 -11.34
CA ALA A 342 37.48 7.78 -12.68
C ALA A 342 36.58 6.93 -13.60
N GLU A 343 35.97 5.88 -13.06
CA GLU A 343 35.02 5.06 -13.82
C GLU A 343 33.70 5.80 -14.08
N ILE A 344 33.22 6.62 -13.16
CA ILE A 344 32.04 7.47 -13.32
C ILE A 344 32.26 8.50 -14.44
N GLU A 345 33.42 9.20 -14.43
CA GLU A 345 33.79 10.14 -15.49
C GLU A 345 33.89 9.46 -16.87
N LYS A 346 34.55 8.31 -16.93
CA LYS A 346 34.68 7.52 -18.18
C LYS A 346 33.31 7.15 -18.77
N ARG A 347 32.29 7.00 -17.93
CA ARG A 347 30.90 6.74 -18.36
C ARG A 347 30.09 8.00 -18.69
N GLY A 348 30.70 9.18 -18.58
CA GLY A 348 30.12 10.45 -18.96
C GLY A 348 29.23 11.10 -17.87
N PHE A 349 29.39 10.70 -16.61
CA PHE A 349 28.74 11.43 -15.52
C PHE A 349 29.45 12.78 -15.33
N ALA A 350 28.63 13.84 -15.24
CA ALA A 350 29.12 15.20 -15.12
C ALA A 350 29.22 15.69 -13.65
N ALA A 351 28.59 14.99 -12.72
CA ALA A 351 28.60 15.39 -11.32
C ALA A 351 28.32 14.18 -10.41
N VAL A 352 28.76 14.31 -9.14
CA VAL A 352 28.38 13.44 -8.04
C VAL A 352 27.43 14.20 -7.11
N SER A 353 26.25 13.64 -6.86
CA SER A 353 25.30 14.15 -5.86
C SER A 353 25.32 13.26 -4.64
N ILE A 354 25.56 13.84 -3.48
CA ILE A 354 25.72 13.13 -2.21
C ILE A 354 24.56 13.48 -1.29
N ASN A 355 23.84 12.48 -0.79
CA ASN A 355 22.97 12.67 0.36
C ASN A 355 23.79 12.46 1.64
N ARG A 356 24.03 13.55 2.34
CA ARG A 356 24.90 13.56 3.53
C ARG A 356 24.34 12.75 4.69
N ASN A 357 23.03 12.52 4.71
CA ASN A 357 22.39 11.74 5.77
C ASN A 357 22.76 10.24 5.71
N GLY A 358 23.15 9.75 4.54
CA GLY A 358 23.56 8.37 4.33
C GLY A 358 25.02 8.08 4.69
N PHE A 359 25.74 9.03 5.29
CA PHE A 359 27.15 8.87 5.63
C PHE A 359 27.47 9.35 7.05
N PRO A 360 28.43 8.67 7.74
CA PRO A 360 29.07 9.23 8.93
C PRO A 360 29.66 10.62 8.62
N GLU A 361 29.73 11.47 9.64
CA GLU A 361 30.29 12.82 9.53
C GLU A 361 29.73 13.65 8.37
N ARG A 362 28.47 13.32 7.96
CA ARG A 362 27.76 14.01 6.87
C ARG A 362 28.59 14.09 5.58
N ALA A 363 29.29 13.01 5.23
CA ALA A 363 30.10 12.85 4.01
C ALA A 363 31.30 13.81 3.89
N GLN A 364 31.72 14.52 4.93
CA GLN A 364 32.86 15.45 4.88
C GLN A 364 34.14 14.80 4.32
N PRO A 365 34.51 13.57 4.71
CA PRO A 365 35.73 12.91 4.14
C PRO A 365 35.62 12.74 2.63
N ILE A 366 34.44 12.39 2.09
CA ILE A 366 34.23 12.20 0.65
C ILE A 366 34.34 13.54 -0.10
N GLU A 367 33.71 14.59 0.42
CA GLU A 367 33.78 15.93 -0.16
C GLU A 367 35.22 16.47 -0.17
N LYS A 368 35.98 16.24 0.91
CA LYS A 368 37.40 16.60 0.99
C LYS A 368 38.27 15.84 0.00
N ALA A 369 38.05 14.54 -0.13
CA ALA A 369 38.76 13.70 -1.09
C ALA A 369 38.49 14.11 -2.55
N LEU A 370 37.24 14.40 -2.91
CA LEU A 370 36.89 14.91 -4.24
C LEU A 370 37.59 16.24 -4.56
N ARG A 371 37.67 17.16 -3.59
CA ARG A 371 38.44 18.39 -3.76
C ARG A 371 39.97 18.13 -3.93
N ALA A 372 40.52 17.19 -3.20
CA ALA A 372 41.90 16.80 -3.33
C ALA A 372 42.26 16.17 -4.68
N MET A 373 41.27 15.52 -5.35
CA MET A 373 41.40 15.00 -6.71
C MET A 373 41.34 16.11 -7.80
N GLY A 374 41.17 17.37 -7.41
CA GLY A 374 41.17 18.51 -8.33
C GLY A 374 39.79 19.00 -8.78
N TYR A 375 38.68 18.47 -8.24
CA TYR A 375 37.36 19.00 -8.52
C TYR A 375 37.08 20.25 -7.67
N SER A 376 37.55 21.38 -8.18
CA SER A 376 37.61 22.66 -7.45
C SER A 376 36.40 23.57 -7.64
N LYS A 377 35.49 23.23 -8.55
CA LYS A 377 34.25 24.01 -8.71
C LYS A 377 33.46 24.07 -7.39
N PRO A 378 32.85 25.21 -7.06
CA PRO A 378 32.05 25.34 -5.83
C PRO A 378 30.95 24.27 -5.80
N PRO A 379 30.81 23.55 -4.68
CA PRO A 379 29.74 22.56 -4.55
C PRO A 379 28.39 23.28 -4.47
N ILE A 380 27.39 22.70 -5.12
CA ILE A 380 26.00 23.14 -5.01
C ILE A 380 25.43 22.45 -3.78
N VAL A 381 24.96 23.24 -2.80
CA VAL A 381 24.41 22.70 -1.54
C VAL A 381 22.95 23.07 -1.42
N SER A 382 22.11 22.12 -0.96
CA SER A 382 20.70 22.37 -0.64
C SER A 382 20.57 23.31 0.55
N ALA A 383 19.46 24.03 0.64
CA ALA A 383 19.23 24.98 1.74
C ALA A 383 19.15 24.28 3.11
N THR A 384 18.68 23.03 3.13
CA THR A 384 18.67 22.16 4.33
C THR A 384 20.04 21.54 4.63
N GLY A 385 21.02 21.67 3.72
CA GLY A 385 22.38 21.17 3.88
C GLY A 385 22.53 19.66 3.85
N ASP A 386 21.48 18.91 3.48
CA ASP A 386 21.48 17.46 3.41
C ASP A 386 21.93 16.92 2.04
N LEU A 387 21.75 17.69 0.98
CA LEU A 387 22.21 17.34 -0.37
C LEU A 387 23.35 18.24 -0.81
N VAL A 388 24.36 17.66 -1.44
CA VAL A 388 25.45 18.39 -2.08
C VAL A 388 25.73 17.77 -3.45
N CYS A 389 25.91 18.60 -4.47
CA CYS A 389 26.35 18.18 -5.80
C CYS A 389 27.70 18.80 -6.12
N ILE A 390 28.65 17.95 -6.52
CA ILE A 390 30.01 18.32 -6.89
C ILE A 390 30.17 18.07 -8.40
N PRO A 391 30.35 19.11 -9.23
CA PRO A 391 30.66 18.93 -10.63
C PRO A 391 32.00 18.23 -10.82
N LEU A 392 32.06 17.23 -11.69
CA LEU A 392 33.28 16.50 -12.07
C LEU A 392 33.99 17.23 -13.23
N GLU A 393 34.33 18.47 -13.02
CA GLU A 393 35.07 19.26 -13.96
C GLU A 393 36.37 19.74 -13.31
N LYS A 394 37.47 19.37 -13.94
CA LYS A 394 38.81 19.85 -13.54
C LYS A 394 39.10 21.16 -14.22
N PRO A 395 39.86 22.07 -13.62
CA PRO A 395 40.22 23.35 -14.20
C PRO A 395 40.97 23.23 -15.52
#